data_f9cc5fb4d2a5929801bebe6d0262fcc6
#
_entry.id   f9cc5fb4d2a5929801bebe6d0262fcc6
#
_cell.length_a   1.000
_cell.length_b   1.000
_cell.length_c   1.000
_cell.angle_alpha   90.00
_cell.angle_beta   90.00
_cell.angle_gamma   90.00
#
_symmetry.space_group_name_H-M   'P 1'
#
loop_
_entity.id
_entity.type
_entity.pdbx_description
1 polymer ?
#
loop_
_entity_poly.entity_id
_entity_poly.type
_entity_poly.pdbx_seq_one_letter_code
_entity_poly.pdbx_strand_id
1 'polypeptide(L)'
;RIVKDNQIDFVIANVENTSHGKGLLKRHYDELSFQGIQAMTMGNHTFDKKELYDYIDEADKLIVPINQPKVLPGVKSRVFNVKGKLIRITSVLGVAFMDSRTSNPFEVIDEYLDLPHDIHIIDFHGEATSEKIAFAHYVKDKASAVLGTHTHVQTADEKIIDSKLAFISDAVSYTHLRAHETGRNL
;
A
#
# COMPACT_ATOMS: atom_id res chain seq x y z
N ARG A 1 12.49 1.68 17.71
CA ARG A 1 13.92 1.92 17.57
C ARG A 1 14.25 2.52 16.21
N ILE A 2 13.98 1.84 15.09
CA ILE A 2 14.29 2.29 13.71
C ILE A 2 13.78 3.71 13.43
N VAL A 3 12.54 4.02 13.81
CA VAL A 3 11.92 5.34 13.59
C VAL A 3 12.73 6.47 14.24
N LYS A 4 13.18 6.25 15.48
CA LYS A 4 13.97 7.25 16.22
C LYS A 4 15.40 7.37 15.70
N ASP A 5 16.05 6.23 15.45
CA ASP A 5 17.45 6.17 15.02
C ASP A 5 17.66 6.81 13.63
N ASN A 6 16.62 6.74 12.76
CA ASN A 6 16.64 7.28 11.40
C ASN A 6 15.81 8.57 11.22
N GLN A 7 15.28 9.15 12.30
CA GLN A 7 14.46 10.37 12.28
C GLN A 7 13.30 10.31 11.28
N ILE A 8 12.61 9.16 11.22
CA ILE A 8 11.50 8.92 10.29
C ILE A 8 10.28 9.73 10.74
N ASP A 9 9.74 10.52 9.83
CA ASP A 9 8.60 11.40 10.08
C ASP A 9 7.25 10.74 9.85
N PHE A 10 7.18 9.74 8.96
CA PHE A 10 5.93 9.10 8.58
C PHE A 10 6.16 7.62 8.21
N VAL A 11 5.32 6.74 8.75
CA VAL A 11 5.42 5.29 8.54
C VAL A 11 4.19 4.80 7.81
N ILE A 12 4.42 4.18 6.65
CA ILE A 12 3.40 3.52 5.84
C ILE A 12 3.67 2.01 5.87
N ALA A 13 2.64 1.20 5.99
CA ALA A 13 2.76 -0.26 5.90
C ALA A 13 1.62 -0.84 5.06
N ASN A 14 1.93 -1.78 4.17
CA ASN A 14 0.93 -2.68 3.63
C ASN A 14 0.63 -3.75 4.68
N VAL A 15 -0.64 -3.87 5.08
CA VAL A 15 -1.07 -4.69 6.24
C VAL A 15 -2.03 -5.81 5.86
N GLU A 16 -2.23 -6.06 4.58
CA GLU A 16 -3.24 -7.01 4.11
C GLU A 16 -3.04 -8.46 4.59
N ASN A 17 -1.81 -8.84 4.93
CA ASN A 17 -1.45 -10.20 5.36
C ASN A 17 -1.29 -10.34 6.89
N THR A 18 -1.56 -9.29 7.66
CA THR A 18 -1.28 -9.24 9.11
C THR A 18 -2.06 -10.31 9.90
N SER A 19 -3.29 -10.59 9.53
CA SER A 19 -4.17 -11.48 10.30
C SER A 19 -4.14 -12.91 9.77
N HIS A 20 -3.14 -13.68 10.21
CA HIS A 20 -2.96 -15.07 9.81
C HIS A 20 -2.76 -15.23 8.28
N GLY A 21 -2.01 -14.33 7.69
CA GLY A 21 -1.65 -14.35 6.28
C GLY A 21 -2.67 -13.75 5.32
N LYS A 22 -3.87 -13.33 5.79
CA LYS A 22 -4.93 -12.75 4.95
C LYS A 22 -5.81 -11.79 5.72
N GLY A 23 -5.96 -10.56 5.20
CA GLY A 23 -6.84 -9.54 5.75
C GLY A 23 -6.36 -8.93 7.07
N LEU A 24 -7.18 -8.07 7.66
CA LEU A 24 -6.86 -7.32 8.87
C LEU A 24 -8.01 -7.42 9.88
N LEU A 25 -7.72 -7.89 11.09
CA LEU A 25 -8.63 -7.89 12.23
C LEU A 25 -8.46 -6.58 13.01
N LYS A 26 -9.52 -6.10 13.64
CA LYS A 26 -9.55 -4.85 14.44
C LYS A 26 -8.40 -4.79 15.46
N ARG A 27 -8.20 -5.86 16.21
CA ARG A 27 -7.11 -5.95 17.22
C ARG A 27 -5.73 -5.68 16.64
N HIS A 28 -5.45 -6.17 15.41
CA HIS A 28 -4.16 -5.95 14.76
C HIS A 28 -4.06 -4.54 14.18
N TYR A 29 -5.16 -3.98 13.67
CA TYR A 29 -5.22 -2.56 13.29
C TYR A 29 -4.89 -1.64 14.47
N ASP A 30 -5.50 -1.91 15.64
CA ASP A 30 -5.26 -1.12 16.85
C ASP A 30 -3.82 -1.26 17.35
N GLU A 31 -3.28 -2.49 17.33
CA GLU A 31 -1.89 -2.77 17.72
C GLU A 31 -0.89 -2.03 16.81
N LEU A 32 -1.04 -2.14 15.50
CA LEU A 32 -0.17 -1.48 14.53
C LEU A 32 -0.27 0.05 14.64
N SER A 33 -1.48 0.57 14.88
CA SER A 33 -1.71 1.99 15.15
C SER A 33 -1.01 2.46 16.41
N PHE A 34 -1.04 1.67 17.48
CA PHE A 34 -0.35 1.94 18.73
C PHE A 34 1.18 1.89 18.57
N GLN A 35 1.69 0.99 17.74
CA GLN A 35 3.13 0.89 17.41
C GLN A 35 3.64 2.07 16.57
N GLY A 36 2.76 2.95 16.10
CA GLY A 36 3.13 4.19 15.41
C GLY A 36 3.07 4.11 13.89
N ILE A 37 2.38 3.11 13.31
CA ILE A 37 2.06 3.11 11.89
C ILE A 37 0.97 4.15 11.65
N GLN A 38 1.20 5.06 10.69
CA GLN A 38 0.38 6.23 10.46
C GLN A 38 -0.50 6.08 9.23
N ALA A 39 -0.11 5.27 8.24
CA ALA A 39 -0.94 4.88 7.11
C ALA A 39 -0.81 3.37 6.85
N MET A 40 -1.94 2.72 6.61
CA MET A 40 -2.05 1.27 6.39
C MET A 40 -2.73 1.02 5.06
N THR A 41 -2.01 0.44 4.10
CA THR A 41 -2.56 0.06 2.81
C THR A 41 -2.99 -1.40 2.80
N MET A 42 -3.99 -1.70 2.00
CA MET A 42 -4.49 -3.05 1.77
C MET A 42 -4.27 -3.46 0.30
N GLY A 43 -4.43 -4.75 0.03
CA GLY A 43 -4.30 -5.33 -1.30
C GLY A 43 -5.50 -6.22 -1.65
N ASN A 44 -5.27 -7.33 -2.36
CA ASN A 44 -6.35 -8.24 -2.80
C ASN A 44 -7.04 -8.98 -1.65
N HIS A 45 -6.41 -9.11 -0.48
CA HIS A 45 -6.99 -9.74 0.70
C HIS A 45 -7.76 -8.77 1.61
N THR A 46 -8.09 -7.56 1.15
CA THR A 46 -8.77 -6.52 1.95
C THR A 46 -9.98 -7.06 2.69
N PHE A 47 -10.86 -7.78 2.01
CA PHE A 47 -12.15 -8.23 2.55
C PHE A 47 -12.19 -9.71 2.96
N ASP A 48 -11.05 -10.36 3.12
CA ASP A 48 -10.99 -11.77 3.54
C ASP A 48 -11.40 -11.97 5.02
N LYS A 49 -11.33 -10.91 5.83
CA LYS A 49 -11.86 -10.90 7.20
C LYS A 49 -13.17 -10.11 7.24
N LYS A 50 -14.29 -10.80 7.50
CA LYS A 50 -15.60 -10.17 7.59
C LYS A 50 -15.68 -9.09 8.68
N GLU A 51 -14.94 -9.26 9.77
CA GLU A 51 -14.83 -8.27 10.86
C GLU A 51 -14.42 -6.88 10.36
N LEU A 52 -13.71 -6.79 9.20
CA LEU A 52 -13.34 -5.51 8.63
C LEU A 52 -14.55 -4.61 8.36
N TYR A 53 -15.67 -5.18 7.93
CA TYR A 53 -16.90 -4.41 7.68
C TYR A 53 -17.44 -3.72 8.93
N ASP A 54 -17.15 -4.25 10.12
CA ASP A 54 -17.67 -3.72 11.39
C ASP A 54 -16.93 -2.45 11.84
N TYR A 55 -15.70 -2.21 11.33
CA TYR A 55 -14.87 -1.09 11.80
C TYR A 55 -14.19 -0.26 10.69
N ILE A 56 -14.37 -0.63 9.43
CA ILE A 56 -13.65 0.01 8.31
C ILE A 56 -13.92 1.52 8.21
N ASP A 57 -15.12 1.97 8.56
CA ASP A 57 -15.50 3.38 8.51
C ASP A 57 -14.86 4.21 9.64
N GLU A 58 -14.48 3.56 10.75
CA GLU A 58 -13.77 4.15 11.88
C GLU A 58 -12.24 4.07 11.74
N ALA A 59 -11.76 3.28 10.76
CA ALA A 59 -10.32 3.05 10.55
C ALA A 59 -9.66 4.22 9.81
N ASP A 60 -9.36 5.29 10.54
CA ASP A 60 -8.84 6.57 10.03
C ASP A 60 -7.46 6.50 9.36
N LYS A 61 -6.71 5.41 9.55
CA LYS A 61 -5.40 5.16 8.92
C LYS A 61 -5.45 4.16 7.78
N LEU A 62 -6.60 3.49 7.58
CA LEU A 62 -6.72 2.41 6.61
C LEU A 62 -7.07 2.94 5.22
N ILE A 63 -6.44 2.34 4.19
CA ILE A 63 -6.61 2.72 2.79
C ILE A 63 -6.82 1.42 2.00
N VAL A 64 -7.97 1.30 1.35
CA VAL A 64 -8.30 0.16 0.51
C VAL A 64 -8.02 0.46 -0.96
N PRO A 65 -7.82 -0.54 -1.82
CA PRO A 65 -7.51 -0.29 -3.23
C PRO A 65 -8.60 0.48 -3.98
N ILE A 66 -8.18 1.48 -4.78
CA ILE A 66 -9.10 2.37 -5.52
C ILE A 66 -9.94 1.65 -6.56
N ASN A 67 -9.39 0.61 -7.18
CA ASN A 67 -10.00 -0.10 -8.30
C ASN A 67 -10.81 -1.34 -7.89
N GLN A 68 -11.06 -1.53 -6.61
CA GLN A 68 -12.07 -2.49 -6.14
C GLN A 68 -13.50 -2.02 -6.47
N PRO A 69 -14.49 -2.93 -6.55
CA PRO A 69 -15.88 -2.56 -6.82
C PRO A 69 -16.37 -1.41 -5.95
N LYS A 70 -17.04 -0.42 -6.55
CA LYS A 70 -17.50 0.81 -5.85
C LYS A 70 -18.46 0.54 -4.69
N VAL A 71 -19.14 -0.60 -4.70
CA VAL A 71 -20.06 -1.03 -3.64
C VAL A 71 -19.34 -1.41 -2.35
N LEU A 72 -18.04 -1.72 -2.40
CA LEU A 72 -17.26 -2.08 -1.22
C LEU A 72 -16.86 -0.84 -0.43
N PRO A 73 -16.98 -0.89 0.93
CA PRO A 73 -16.69 0.25 1.80
C PRO A 73 -15.19 0.53 1.91
N GLY A 74 -14.88 1.61 2.62
CA GLY A 74 -13.51 2.02 2.94
C GLY A 74 -12.98 3.17 2.09
N VAL A 75 -12.03 3.89 2.66
CA VAL A 75 -11.39 5.05 2.03
C VAL A 75 -10.28 4.58 1.11
N LYS A 76 -10.31 5.04 -0.14
CA LYS A 76 -9.44 4.58 -1.22
C LYS A 76 -8.16 5.39 -1.40
N SER A 77 -8.18 6.64 -0.92
CA SER A 77 -7.02 7.55 -0.90
C SER A 77 -7.15 8.49 0.27
N ARG A 78 -6.09 8.66 1.06
CA ARG A 78 -6.07 9.56 2.23
C ARG A 78 -4.95 10.57 2.14
N VAL A 79 -5.19 11.73 2.75
CA VAL A 79 -4.18 12.77 2.93
C VAL A 79 -3.83 12.88 4.41
N PHE A 80 -2.54 12.90 4.70
CA PHE A 80 -1.97 13.09 6.03
C PHE A 80 -1.17 14.39 6.06
N ASN A 81 -1.34 15.18 7.11
CA ASN A 81 -0.49 16.36 7.33
C ASN A 81 0.72 15.95 8.16
N VAL A 82 1.89 16.01 7.54
CA VAL A 82 3.16 15.68 8.18
C VAL A 82 4.07 16.89 8.13
N LYS A 83 4.28 17.52 9.28
CA LYS A 83 5.11 18.75 9.40
C LYS A 83 4.71 19.86 8.41
N GLY A 84 3.43 20.01 8.15
CA GLY A 84 2.89 21.03 7.25
C GLY A 84 2.86 20.65 5.77
N LYS A 85 3.28 19.40 5.41
CA LYS A 85 3.17 18.84 4.07
C LYS A 85 1.99 17.90 3.96
N LEU A 86 1.24 17.99 2.87
CA LEU A 86 0.14 17.10 2.55
C LEU A 86 0.67 15.86 1.82
N ILE A 87 0.71 14.72 2.52
CA ILE A 87 1.11 13.43 1.96
C ILE A 87 -0.15 12.65 1.62
N ARG A 88 -0.37 12.41 0.34
CA ARG A 88 -1.44 11.54 -0.16
C ARG A 88 -0.92 10.11 -0.29
N ILE A 89 -1.69 9.16 0.24
CA ILE A 89 -1.43 7.73 0.09
C ILE A 89 -2.62 7.11 -0.65
N THR A 90 -2.32 6.35 -1.69
CA THR A 90 -3.33 5.63 -2.49
C THR A 90 -2.89 4.18 -2.66
N SER A 91 -3.82 3.23 -2.49
CA SER A 91 -3.58 1.82 -2.80
C SER A 91 -4.24 1.47 -4.12
N VAL A 92 -3.55 0.68 -4.95
CA VAL A 92 -3.98 0.25 -6.28
C VAL A 92 -3.72 -1.23 -6.46
N LEU A 93 -4.67 -1.99 -7.00
CA LEU A 93 -4.45 -3.39 -7.39
C LEU A 93 -4.02 -3.48 -8.85
N GLY A 94 -2.99 -4.28 -9.12
CA GLY A 94 -2.70 -4.77 -10.45
C GLY A 94 -3.78 -5.75 -10.93
N VAL A 95 -3.82 -6.00 -12.22
CA VAL A 95 -4.75 -6.96 -12.85
C VAL A 95 -4.01 -8.11 -13.56
N ALA A 96 -2.77 -7.88 -13.96
CA ALA A 96 -1.97 -8.91 -14.66
C ALA A 96 -1.60 -10.04 -13.70
N PHE A 97 -2.07 -11.25 -14.01
CA PHE A 97 -1.88 -12.46 -13.21
C PHE A 97 -2.51 -12.40 -11.80
N MET A 98 -3.41 -11.45 -11.57
CA MET A 98 -4.17 -11.33 -10.33
C MET A 98 -5.57 -11.95 -10.51
N ASP A 99 -5.96 -12.83 -9.58
CA ASP A 99 -7.33 -13.37 -9.53
C ASP A 99 -8.25 -12.36 -8.82
N SER A 100 -8.40 -11.17 -9.40
CA SER A 100 -9.21 -10.11 -8.84
C SER A 100 -10.15 -9.50 -9.89
N ARG A 101 -11.42 -9.37 -9.55
CA ARG A 101 -12.41 -8.66 -10.35
C ARG A 101 -12.34 -7.16 -10.05
N THR A 102 -11.31 -6.50 -10.53
CA THR A 102 -11.08 -5.08 -10.31
C THR A 102 -11.12 -4.30 -11.63
N SER A 103 -11.36 -3.00 -11.55
CA SER A 103 -11.26 -2.11 -12.69
C SER A 103 -9.79 -1.92 -13.12
N ASN A 104 -9.60 -1.47 -14.36
CA ASN A 104 -8.27 -1.16 -14.88
C ASN A 104 -7.57 -0.09 -14.01
N PRO A 105 -6.40 -0.38 -13.42
CA PRO A 105 -5.70 0.55 -12.53
C PRO A 105 -5.30 1.87 -13.22
N PHE A 106 -4.98 1.83 -14.51
CA PHE A 106 -4.57 3.01 -15.28
C PHE A 106 -5.72 4.01 -15.49
N GLU A 107 -6.95 3.52 -15.65
CA GLU A 107 -8.13 4.38 -15.83
C GLU A 107 -8.59 4.99 -14.51
N VAL A 108 -8.61 4.19 -13.44
CA VAL A 108 -9.16 4.63 -12.16
C VAL A 108 -8.22 5.59 -11.44
N ILE A 109 -6.90 5.47 -11.61
CA ILE A 109 -5.94 6.33 -10.92
C ILE A 109 -6.05 7.80 -11.33
N ASP A 110 -6.50 8.09 -12.55
CA ASP A 110 -6.62 9.47 -13.07
C ASP A 110 -7.51 10.35 -12.18
N GLU A 111 -8.55 9.78 -11.57
CA GLU A 111 -9.43 10.50 -10.62
C GLU A 111 -8.70 10.99 -9.36
N TYR A 112 -7.53 10.44 -9.04
CA TYR A 112 -6.77 10.70 -7.81
C TYR A 112 -5.50 11.50 -8.02
N LEU A 113 -4.97 11.57 -9.26
CA LEU A 113 -3.68 12.19 -9.54
C LEU A 113 -3.68 13.71 -9.37
N ASP A 114 -4.82 14.36 -9.64
CA ASP A 114 -4.94 15.83 -9.55
C ASP A 114 -5.56 16.29 -8.22
N LEU A 115 -5.84 15.38 -7.29
CA LEU A 115 -6.33 15.74 -5.97
C LEU A 115 -5.23 16.42 -5.14
N PRO A 116 -5.57 17.36 -4.23
CA PRO A 116 -4.58 18.13 -3.48
C PRO A 116 -3.56 17.28 -2.73
N HIS A 117 -2.26 17.54 -2.95
CA HIS A 117 -1.14 16.95 -2.23
C HIS A 117 0.16 17.74 -2.50
N ASP A 118 1.13 17.65 -1.58
CA ASP A 118 2.53 18.01 -1.81
C ASP A 118 3.35 16.79 -2.27
N ILE A 119 2.99 15.61 -1.73
CA ILE A 119 3.65 14.32 -2.01
C ILE A 119 2.54 13.29 -2.22
N HIS A 120 2.59 12.56 -3.33
CA HIS A 120 1.69 11.43 -3.61
C HIS A 120 2.47 10.13 -3.68
N ILE A 121 2.20 9.22 -2.74
CA ILE A 121 2.80 7.89 -2.66
C ILE A 121 1.72 6.87 -3.01
N ILE A 122 2.01 6.00 -3.96
CA ILE A 122 1.10 4.97 -4.42
C ILE A 122 1.68 3.59 -4.06
N ASP A 123 0.92 2.81 -3.30
CA ASP A 123 1.16 1.38 -3.11
C ASP A 123 0.50 0.62 -4.27
N PHE A 124 1.31 0.12 -5.20
CA PHE A 124 0.84 -0.69 -6.31
C PHE A 124 0.98 -2.18 -5.97
N HIS A 125 -0.14 -2.76 -5.55
CA HIS A 125 -0.23 -4.15 -5.11
C HIS A 125 -0.53 -5.08 -6.29
N GLY A 126 0.48 -5.71 -6.88
CA GLY A 126 0.31 -6.52 -8.08
C GLY A 126 1.39 -7.58 -8.26
N GLU A 127 1.07 -8.63 -9.03
CA GLU A 127 1.99 -9.74 -9.31
C GLU A 127 3.03 -9.35 -10.35
N ALA A 128 2.62 -8.80 -11.49
CA ALA A 128 3.49 -8.57 -12.64
C ALA A 128 4.41 -7.36 -12.47
N THR A 129 5.72 -7.59 -12.44
CA THR A 129 6.74 -6.52 -12.43
C THR A 129 6.59 -5.58 -13.61
N SER A 130 6.26 -6.09 -14.81
CA SER A 130 6.05 -5.28 -16.01
C SER A 130 4.87 -4.31 -15.86
N GLU A 131 3.77 -4.73 -15.20
CA GLU A 131 2.63 -3.87 -14.94
C GLU A 131 3.00 -2.76 -13.93
N LYS A 132 3.73 -3.09 -12.87
CA LYS A 132 4.25 -2.12 -11.89
C LYS A 132 5.11 -1.04 -12.56
N ILE A 133 6.02 -1.46 -13.45
CA ILE A 133 6.90 -0.55 -14.19
C ILE A 133 6.08 0.33 -15.14
N ALA A 134 5.15 -0.27 -15.92
CA ALA A 134 4.29 0.49 -16.84
C ALA A 134 3.43 1.51 -16.09
N PHE A 135 2.86 1.13 -14.94
CA PHE A 135 2.08 2.02 -14.10
C PHE A 135 2.93 3.18 -13.55
N ALA A 136 4.15 2.90 -13.08
CA ALA A 136 5.06 3.94 -12.60
C ALA A 136 5.39 4.97 -13.71
N HIS A 137 5.64 4.51 -14.93
CA HIS A 137 5.83 5.40 -16.09
C HIS A 137 4.57 6.21 -16.43
N TYR A 138 3.39 5.64 -16.27
CA TYR A 138 2.13 6.32 -16.52
C TYR A 138 1.90 7.50 -15.55
N VAL A 139 2.19 7.31 -14.26
CA VAL A 139 1.90 8.32 -13.22
C VAL A 139 3.08 9.26 -12.90
N LYS A 140 4.24 9.08 -13.53
CA LYS A 140 5.51 9.73 -13.17
C LYS A 140 5.51 11.25 -13.12
N ASP A 141 4.61 11.89 -13.87
CA ASP A 141 4.53 13.35 -13.92
C ASP A 141 3.63 13.95 -12.82
N LYS A 142 2.87 13.10 -12.11
CA LYS A 142 1.87 13.52 -11.12
C LYS A 142 2.02 12.86 -9.75
N ALA A 143 2.72 11.73 -9.66
CA ALA A 143 3.01 11.05 -8.40
C ALA A 143 4.47 11.26 -7.98
N SER A 144 4.76 11.12 -6.70
CA SER A 144 6.12 11.24 -6.14
C SER A 144 6.81 9.88 -5.99
N ALA A 145 6.05 8.83 -5.69
CA ALA A 145 6.56 7.48 -5.56
C ALA A 145 5.53 6.42 -5.92
N VAL A 146 5.99 5.32 -6.53
CA VAL A 146 5.25 4.06 -6.68
C VAL A 146 6.06 2.96 -6.01
N LEU A 147 5.48 2.37 -4.97
CA LEU A 147 6.05 1.27 -4.20
C LEU A 147 5.26 0.01 -4.54
N GLY A 148 5.91 -0.95 -5.17
CA GLY A 148 5.29 -2.24 -5.46
C GLY A 148 5.17 -3.09 -4.20
N THR A 149 4.13 -3.92 -4.13
CA THR A 149 3.89 -4.93 -3.08
C THR A 149 3.28 -6.18 -3.71
N HIS A 150 2.97 -7.21 -2.94
CA HIS A 150 2.30 -8.46 -3.28
C HIS A 150 3.20 -9.69 -3.33
N THR A 151 4.35 -9.67 -4.01
CA THR A 151 5.12 -10.89 -4.29
C THR A 151 5.80 -11.49 -3.06
N HIS A 152 5.89 -10.73 -1.96
CA HIS A 152 6.59 -11.10 -0.73
C HIS A 152 8.10 -11.37 -0.93
N VAL A 153 8.66 -10.91 -2.04
CA VAL A 153 10.08 -11.00 -2.36
C VAL A 153 10.63 -9.61 -2.58
N GLN A 154 11.42 -9.12 -1.62
CA GLN A 154 12.05 -7.81 -1.74
C GLN A 154 12.95 -7.74 -2.98
N THR A 155 12.77 -6.68 -3.77
CA THR A 155 13.63 -6.39 -4.92
C THR A 155 14.67 -5.33 -4.57
N ALA A 156 15.72 -5.23 -5.39
CA ALA A 156 16.78 -4.23 -5.30
C ALA A 156 16.86 -3.47 -6.65
N ASP A 157 15.69 -3.07 -7.15
CA ASP A 157 15.53 -2.37 -8.43
C ASP A 157 15.05 -0.92 -8.24
N GLU A 158 15.28 -0.39 -7.03
CA GLU A 158 14.92 0.99 -6.72
C GLU A 158 15.61 1.98 -7.68
N LYS A 159 14.83 2.91 -8.17
CA LYS A 159 15.29 3.93 -9.12
C LYS A 159 14.45 5.20 -9.07
N ILE A 160 15.00 6.26 -9.63
CA ILE A 160 14.25 7.48 -9.93
C ILE A 160 13.95 7.51 -11.45
N ILE A 161 12.67 7.45 -11.79
CA ILE A 161 12.22 7.52 -13.18
C ILE A 161 12.18 8.99 -13.61
N ASP A 162 12.91 9.32 -14.69
CA ASP A 162 12.96 10.64 -15.33
C ASP A 162 13.20 11.79 -14.34
N SER A 163 13.98 11.56 -13.28
CA SER A 163 14.25 12.52 -12.18
C SER A 163 13.00 13.04 -11.46
N LYS A 164 11.88 12.33 -11.53
CA LYS A 164 10.58 12.77 -11.01
C LYS A 164 9.96 11.82 -10.00
N LEU A 165 9.97 10.51 -10.26
CA LEU A 165 9.23 9.52 -9.49
C LEU A 165 10.16 8.46 -8.92
N ALA A 166 10.10 8.25 -7.60
CA ALA A 166 10.76 7.13 -6.94
C ALA A 166 9.99 5.83 -7.21
N PHE A 167 10.69 4.75 -7.54
CA PHE A 167 10.09 3.46 -7.86
C PHE A 167 10.88 2.31 -7.27
N ILE A 168 10.16 1.29 -6.79
CA ILE A 168 10.67 -0.05 -6.49
C ILE A 168 9.58 -1.07 -6.84
N SER A 169 9.94 -2.19 -7.45
CA SER A 169 8.93 -3.16 -7.88
C SER A 169 8.38 -4.05 -6.77
N ASP A 170 9.13 -4.29 -5.68
CA ASP A 170 8.56 -4.85 -4.45
C ASP A 170 9.34 -4.39 -3.21
N ALA A 171 8.68 -3.57 -2.39
CA ALA A 171 9.22 -3.05 -1.14
C ALA A 171 9.04 -4.01 0.05
N VAL A 172 8.44 -5.18 -0.20
CA VAL A 172 7.92 -6.15 0.76
C VAL A 172 6.75 -5.60 1.59
N SER A 173 5.58 -6.18 1.41
CA SER A 173 4.49 -6.08 2.39
C SER A 173 4.91 -6.78 3.69
N TYR A 174 4.25 -6.45 4.81
CA TYR A 174 4.46 -7.14 6.08
C TYR A 174 4.32 -8.66 5.88
N THR A 175 5.45 -9.34 5.77
CA THR A 175 5.48 -10.79 5.72
C THR A 175 5.45 -11.30 7.15
N HIS A 176 4.45 -12.07 7.47
CA HIS A 176 4.51 -12.94 8.65
C HIS A 176 5.55 -14.02 8.33
N LEU A 177 6.80 -13.78 8.70
CA LEU A 177 7.85 -14.81 8.63
C LEU A 177 7.35 -15.99 9.44
N ARG A 178 6.97 -17.06 8.76
CA ARG A 178 6.56 -18.30 9.43
C ARG A 178 7.76 -18.81 10.22
N ALA A 179 7.53 -19.30 11.42
CA ALA A 179 8.60 -19.75 12.33
C ALA A 179 9.57 -20.77 11.70
N HIS A 180 9.17 -21.45 10.62
CA HIS A 180 10.03 -22.38 9.87
C HIS A 180 10.96 -21.71 8.84
N GLU A 181 10.72 -20.44 8.47
CA GLU A 181 11.59 -19.69 7.55
C GLU A 181 12.76 -19.04 8.28
N THR A 182 12.59 -18.74 9.56
CA THR A 182 13.66 -18.21 10.42
C THR A 182 14.67 -19.27 10.88
N GLY A 183 14.32 -20.56 10.82
CA GLY A 183 15.19 -21.67 11.27
C GLY A 183 16.16 -22.22 10.22
N ARG A 184 16.17 -21.73 8.97
CA ARG A 184 17.02 -22.26 7.90
C ARG A 184 18.15 -21.34 7.43
N ASN A 185 18.24 -20.11 7.94
CA ASN A 185 19.23 -19.09 7.51
C ASN A 185 20.08 -18.53 8.66
N LEU A 186 20.35 -19.35 9.69
CA LEU A 186 21.35 -19.06 10.72
C LEU A 186 22.44 -20.13 10.73
#